data_c58926dfd78ff0d4ef619dd288689534
#
_entry.id   c58926dfd78ff0d4ef619dd288689534
#
_cell.length_a   1.000
_cell.length_b   1.000
_cell.length_c   1.000
_cell.angle_alpha   90.00
_cell.angle_beta   90.00
_cell.angle_gamma   90.00
#
_symmetry.space_group_name_H-M   'P 1'
#
loop_
_entity.id
_entity.type
_entity.pdbx_description
1 polymer ?
#
loop_
_entity_poly.entity_id
_entity_poly.type
_entity_poly.pdbx_seq_one_letter_code
_entity_poly.pdbx_strand_id
1 'polypeptide(L)'
;MQYDVIIIGAGPGGIFSAYELSKLCPEKRIAVFEEGQPLEKRRCPIDGKTVKHCVGCPTCAIMNGFGGAGAFSDGKYNLTNDFGGTLYEYIGKKQAMELMHYVDEINVSHGGENTKLYSTANSAFKTRCLQCGLHLLDASVRHLGTDVNLVVLSNLYDLLKDKVDFYFDSPVTTIAREGEGYRVTVGETDYTCDKCIVSVGRVGSKWMEGVCQELKIPTKSNRVDIGVRVEILSLIHISE
;
A
#
# COMPACT_ATOMS: atom_id res chain seq x y z
N MET A 1 -21.15 16.86 2.65
CA MET A 1 -20.03 17.40 3.50
C MET A 1 -18.90 17.82 2.58
N GLN A 2 -18.16 18.89 2.94
CA GLN A 2 -17.07 19.43 2.11
C GLN A 2 -15.72 19.20 2.77
N TYR A 3 -14.73 18.78 1.98
CA TYR A 3 -13.33 18.59 2.35
C TYR A 3 -12.43 19.36 1.37
N ASP A 4 -11.21 19.67 1.77
CA ASP A 4 -10.19 20.15 0.83
C ASP A 4 -9.64 18.99 0.01
N VAL A 5 -9.38 17.84 0.68
CA VAL A 5 -8.86 16.64 0.01
C VAL A 5 -9.64 15.41 0.46
N ILE A 6 -10.06 14.61 -0.51
CA ILE A 6 -10.58 13.26 -0.26
C ILE A 6 -9.58 12.24 -0.79
N ILE A 7 -9.25 11.26 0.04
CA ILE A 7 -8.40 10.12 -0.29
C ILE A 7 -9.29 8.87 -0.32
N ILE A 8 -9.21 8.09 -1.38
CA ILE A 8 -9.97 6.85 -1.55
C ILE A 8 -9.02 5.67 -1.47
N GLY A 9 -9.22 4.84 -0.45
CA GLY A 9 -8.38 3.71 -0.09
C GLY A 9 -7.40 4.03 1.03
N ALA A 10 -7.43 3.23 2.12
CA ALA A 10 -6.53 3.32 3.27
C ALA A 10 -5.41 2.27 3.22
N GLY A 11 -4.97 1.89 2.03
CA GLY A 11 -3.72 1.16 1.81
C GLY A 11 -2.49 2.07 1.96
N PRO A 12 -1.26 1.56 1.71
CA PRO A 12 -0.05 2.37 1.84
C PRO A 12 -0.10 3.72 1.13
N GLY A 13 -0.61 3.76 -0.11
CA GLY A 13 -0.75 5.02 -0.86
C GLY A 13 -1.62 6.05 -0.14
N GLY A 14 -2.77 5.63 0.40
CA GLY A 14 -3.66 6.52 1.15
C GLY A 14 -3.10 6.95 2.48
N ILE A 15 -2.49 6.02 3.24
CA ILE A 15 -1.88 6.31 4.54
C ILE A 15 -0.75 7.34 4.41
N PHE A 16 0.19 7.14 3.48
CA PHE A 16 1.28 8.08 3.28
C PHE A 16 0.82 9.41 2.67
N SER A 17 -0.22 9.41 1.84
CA SER A 17 -0.85 10.66 1.39
C SER A 17 -1.47 11.44 2.55
N ALA A 18 -2.20 10.76 3.43
CA ALA A 18 -2.76 11.38 4.65
C ALA A 18 -1.66 11.89 5.58
N TYR A 19 -0.59 11.10 5.77
CA TYR A 19 0.56 11.47 6.59
C TYR A 19 1.21 12.76 6.09
N GLU A 20 1.57 12.83 4.81
CA GLU A 20 2.20 14.02 4.24
C GLU A 20 1.28 15.24 4.25
N LEU A 21 0.02 15.08 3.86
CA LEU A 21 -0.93 16.19 3.86
C LEU A 21 -1.17 16.72 5.27
N SER A 22 -1.34 15.84 6.27
CA SER A 22 -1.53 16.28 7.66
C SER A 22 -0.33 17.02 8.24
N LYS A 23 0.88 16.76 7.71
CA LYS A 23 2.13 17.40 8.11
C LYS A 23 2.38 18.71 7.39
N LEU A 24 2.16 18.73 6.08
CA LEU A 24 2.49 19.87 5.21
C LEU A 24 1.36 20.91 5.13
N CYS A 25 0.12 20.48 5.34
CA CYS A 25 -1.08 21.31 5.22
C CYS A 25 -2.04 21.04 6.41
N PRO A 26 -1.61 21.30 7.66
CA PRO A 26 -2.39 20.94 8.85
C PRO A 26 -3.72 21.69 8.96
N GLU A 27 -3.91 22.78 8.23
CA GLU A 27 -5.16 23.55 8.15
C GLU A 27 -6.21 22.92 7.22
N LYS A 28 -5.82 21.94 6.40
CA LYS A 28 -6.69 21.31 5.41
C LYS A 28 -7.56 20.23 6.04
N ARG A 29 -8.84 20.24 5.66
CA ARG A 29 -9.76 19.16 6.03
C ARG A 29 -9.59 18.00 5.06
N ILE A 30 -9.16 16.86 5.60
CA ILE A 30 -8.83 15.66 4.84
C ILE A 30 -9.76 14.53 5.28
N ALA A 31 -10.35 13.82 4.32
CA ALA A 31 -11.08 12.58 4.57
C ALA A 31 -10.43 11.40 3.86
N VAL A 32 -10.44 10.24 4.49
CA VAL A 32 -10.06 8.96 3.90
C VAL A 32 -11.25 8.03 3.90
N PHE A 33 -11.67 7.56 2.73
CA PHE A 33 -12.73 6.56 2.56
C PHE A 33 -12.11 5.21 2.24
N GLU A 34 -12.46 4.22 3.05
CA GLU A 34 -11.99 2.83 2.91
C GLU A 34 -13.19 1.88 2.91
N GLU A 35 -13.23 0.97 1.93
CA GLU A 35 -14.31 -0.01 1.81
C GLU A 35 -14.26 -1.10 2.87
N GLY A 36 -13.08 -1.35 3.43
CA GLY A 36 -12.88 -2.33 4.50
C GLY A 36 -12.86 -1.69 5.88
N GLN A 37 -12.43 -2.48 6.86
CA GLN A 37 -12.53 -2.15 8.28
C GLN A 37 -11.24 -1.53 8.83
N PRO A 38 -11.32 -0.84 10.00
CA PRO A 38 -10.13 -0.43 10.75
C PRO A 38 -9.30 -1.66 11.16
N LEU A 39 -8.01 -1.46 11.38
CA LEU A 39 -7.02 -2.54 11.54
C LEU A 39 -7.43 -3.59 12.57
N GLU A 40 -7.91 -3.14 13.73
CA GLU A 40 -8.28 -4.00 14.86
C GLU A 40 -9.54 -4.87 14.61
N LYS A 41 -10.38 -4.49 13.62
CA LYS A 41 -11.60 -5.24 13.24
C LYS A 41 -11.39 -6.16 12.04
N ARG A 42 -10.26 -6.06 11.36
CA ARG A 42 -9.96 -6.88 10.18
C ARG A 42 -9.69 -8.33 10.59
N ARG A 43 -10.64 -9.22 10.32
CA ARG A 43 -10.53 -10.66 10.62
C ARG A 43 -11.03 -11.49 9.47
N CYS A 44 -10.17 -12.39 8.99
CA CYS A 44 -10.57 -13.43 8.04
C CYS A 44 -11.35 -14.52 8.78
N PRO A 45 -12.49 -15.00 8.24
CA PRO A 45 -13.23 -16.10 8.85
C PRO A 45 -12.52 -17.46 8.79
N ILE A 46 -11.45 -17.60 8.00
CA ILE A 46 -10.65 -18.84 7.92
C ILE A 46 -9.92 -19.02 9.25
N ASP A 47 -10.25 -20.09 9.99
CA ASP A 47 -9.64 -20.47 11.27
C ASP A 47 -8.80 -21.75 11.19
N GLY A 48 -8.78 -22.39 10.02
CA GLY A 48 -8.10 -23.65 9.77
C GLY A 48 -8.75 -24.89 10.41
N LYS A 49 -9.81 -24.70 11.18
CA LYS A 49 -10.57 -25.77 11.88
C LYS A 49 -11.98 -25.92 11.31
N THR A 50 -12.83 -24.92 11.57
CA THR A 50 -14.23 -24.90 11.12
C THR A 50 -14.34 -24.39 9.70
N VAL A 51 -13.65 -23.28 9.40
CA VAL A 51 -13.58 -22.67 8.08
C VAL A 51 -12.19 -22.87 7.50
N LYS A 52 -12.05 -23.86 6.62
CA LYS A 52 -10.74 -24.27 6.05
C LYS A 52 -10.39 -23.56 4.73
N HIS A 53 -11.40 -23.05 4.04
CA HIS A 53 -11.25 -22.44 2.70
C HIS A 53 -11.89 -21.07 2.64
N CYS A 54 -11.46 -20.26 1.65
CA CYS A 54 -12.02 -18.94 1.44
C CYS A 54 -13.53 -19.01 1.16
N VAL A 55 -14.29 -18.20 1.89
CA VAL A 55 -15.74 -18.14 1.78
C VAL A 55 -16.25 -17.07 0.81
N GLY A 56 -15.34 -16.33 0.15
CA GLY A 56 -15.68 -15.29 -0.82
C GLY A 56 -16.43 -14.10 -0.21
N CYS A 57 -15.90 -13.52 0.87
CA CYS A 57 -16.49 -12.34 1.51
C CYS A 57 -16.68 -11.19 0.51
N PRO A 58 -17.81 -10.43 0.56
CA PRO A 58 -18.03 -9.27 -0.31
C PRO A 58 -16.89 -8.25 -0.22
N THR A 59 -16.45 -7.93 1.00
CA THR A 59 -15.24 -7.16 1.28
C THR A 59 -14.25 -8.04 2.03
N CYS A 60 -13.11 -8.30 1.40
CA CYS A 60 -12.12 -9.25 1.93
C CYS A 60 -11.28 -8.59 3.03
N ALA A 61 -11.40 -9.05 4.28
CA ALA A 61 -10.68 -8.51 5.42
C ALA A 61 -9.13 -8.61 5.30
N ILE A 62 -8.60 -9.51 4.44
CA ILE A 62 -7.15 -9.60 4.18
C ILE A 62 -6.70 -8.57 3.14
N MET A 63 -7.54 -8.28 2.15
CA MET A 63 -7.15 -7.39 1.04
C MET A 63 -7.51 -5.94 1.30
N ASN A 64 -8.63 -5.68 1.98
CA ASN A 64 -9.23 -4.37 2.19
C ASN A 64 -9.22 -3.98 3.66
N GLY A 65 -9.25 -2.68 3.94
CA GLY A 65 -9.17 -2.08 5.26
C GLY A 65 -7.86 -1.31 5.48
N PHE A 66 -7.73 -0.71 6.65
CA PHE A 66 -6.54 0.07 6.98
C PHE A 66 -5.25 -0.75 6.83
N GLY A 67 -4.27 -0.20 6.13
CA GLY A 67 -3.03 -0.90 5.74
C GLY A 67 -3.14 -1.70 4.43
N GLY A 68 -4.36 -1.84 3.85
CA GLY A 68 -4.59 -2.55 2.59
C GLY A 68 -4.16 -4.02 2.64
N ALA A 69 -3.84 -4.59 1.50
CA ALA A 69 -3.36 -5.98 1.39
C ALA A 69 -2.00 -6.22 2.08
N GLY A 70 -1.24 -5.16 2.34
CA GLY A 70 0.06 -5.22 2.99
C GLY A 70 0.00 -5.47 4.49
N ALA A 71 -1.14 -5.19 5.16
CA ALA A 71 -1.25 -5.25 6.61
C ALA A 71 -0.93 -6.64 7.20
N PHE A 72 -1.34 -7.71 6.52
CA PHE A 72 -1.13 -9.08 6.95
C PHE A 72 -0.04 -9.80 6.15
N SER A 73 0.78 -9.05 5.43
CA SER A 73 1.95 -9.58 4.74
C SER A 73 3.10 -9.80 5.74
N ASP A 74 4.20 -10.38 5.26
CA ASP A 74 5.42 -10.55 6.04
C ASP A 74 6.24 -9.25 6.21
N GLY A 75 5.70 -8.10 5.82
CA GLY A 75 6.29 -6.79 6.04
C GLY A 75 7.66 -6.60 5.39
N LYS A 76 7.83 -7.08 4.16
CA LYS A 76 9.04 -6.85 3.37
C LYS A 76 8.93 -5.56 2.56
N TYR A 77 9.77 -4.60 2.90
CA TYR A 77 9.87 -3.32 2.20
C TYR A 77 11.13 -3.31 1.34
N ASN A 78 10.95 -3.31 0.02
CA ASN A 78 12.05 -3.32 -0.95
C ASN A 78 12.48 -1.88 -1.27
N LEU A 79 13.76 -1.59 -1.06
CA LEU A 79 14.40 -0.32 -1.39
C LEU A 79 15.30 -0.54 -2.61
N THR A 80 14.71 -0.47 -3.79
CA THR A 80 15.41 -0.68 -5.05
C THR A 80 14.61 -0.15 -6.23
N ASN A 81 15.30 0.25 -7.30
CA ASN A 81 14.69 0.59 -8.59
C ASN A 81 14.64 -0.59 -9.57
N ASP A 82 15.21 -1.76 -9.20
CA ASP A 82 15.41 -2.85 -10.16
C ASP A 82 14.19 -3.77 -10.29
N PHE A 83 13.25 -3.69 -9.33
CA PHE A 83 11.98 -4.42 -9.37
C PHE A 83 10.91 -3.75 -8.48
N GLY A 84 9.65 -4.17 -8.61
CA GLY A 84 8.55 -3.71 -7.76
C GLY A 84 7.83 -2.45 -8.23
N GLY A 85 8.27 -1.84 -9.33
CA GLY A 85 7.60 -0.68 -9.92
C GLY A 85 8.52 0.14 -10.80
N THR A 86 7.95 1.18 -11.42
CA THR A 86 8.65 2.03 -12.40
C THR A 86 8.63 3.51 -11.99
N LEU A 87 8.55 3.80 -10.69
CA LEU A 87 8.51 5.18 -10.19
C LEU A 87 9.68 6.03 -10.73
N TYR A 88 10.85 5.41 -10.88
CA TYR A 88 12.04 6.06 -11.42
C TYR A 88 11.88 6.58 -12.87
N GLU A 89 10.96 6.04 -13.64
CA GLU A 89 10.65 6.54 -14.99
C GLU A 89 10.00 7.92 -14.96
N TYR A 90 9.35 8.29 -13.84
CA TYR A 90 8.64 9.56 -13.66
C TYR A 90 9.47 10.62 -12.93
N ILE A 91 10.22 10.22 -11.90
CA ILE A 91 10.94 11.18 -11.04
C ILE A 91 12.46 10.99 -11.04
N GLY A 92 12.97 10.03 -11.82
CA GLY A 92 14.39 9.68 -11.86
C GLY A 92 14.83 8.75 -10.74
N LYS A 93 15.89 7.97 -11.00
CA LYS A 93 16.36 6.90 -10.08
C LYS A 93 16.77 7.43 -8.70
N LYS A 94 17.45 8.59 -8.65
CA LYS A 94 17.92 9.17 -7.40
C LYS A 94 16.76 9.57 -6.51
N GLN A 95 15.81 10.34 -7.03
CA GLN A 95 14.64 10.79 -6.27
C GLN A 95 13.74 9.63 -5.85
N ALA A 96 13.57 8.60 -6.70
CA ALA A 96 12.84 7.40 -6.34
C ALA A 96 13.47 6.67 -5.14
N MET A 97 14.80 6.53 -5.11
CA MET A 97 15.51 5.95 -3.97
C MET A 97 15.41 6.80 -2.70
N GLU A 98 15.55 8.12 -2.81
CA GLU A 98 15.40 9.06 -1.70
C GLU A 98 14.00 8.94 -1.08
N LEU A 99 12.95 8.84 -1.92
CA LEU A 99 11.57 8.64 -1.44
C LEU A 99 11.38 7.28 -0.76
N MET A 100 11.95 6.20 -1.30
CA MET A 100 11.89 4.88 -0.66
C MET A 100 12.57 4.88 0.71
N HIS A 101 13.74 5.52 0.84
CA HIS A 101 14.43 5.67 2.12
C HIS A 101 13.60 6.50 3.10
N TYR A 102 13.00 7.59 2.65
CA TYR A 102 12.11 8.41 3.47
C TYR A 102 10.91 7.60 4.03
N VAL A 103 10.27 6.78 3.19
CA VAL A 103 9.20 5.87 3.64
C VAL A 103 9.73 4.85 4.65
N ASP A 104 10.93 4.31 4.43
CA ASP A 104 11.57 3.38 5.37
C ASP A 104 11.85 4.05 6.73
N GLU A 105 12.35 5.29 6.74
CA GLU A 105 12.56 6.08 7.96
C GLU A 105 11.25 6.31 8.74
N ILE A 106 10.13 6.56 8.04
CA ILE A 106 8.81 6.66 8.67
C ILE A 106 8.44 5.34 9.33
N ASN A 107 8.59 4.20 8.63
CA ASN A 107 8.29 2.89 9.21
C ASN A 107 9.17 2.58 10.43
N VAL A 108 10.46 2.89 10.35
CA VAL A 108 11.41 2.72 11.46
C VAL A 108 10.97 3.56 12.66
N SER A 109 10.68 4.84 12.47
CA SER A 109 10.30 5.76 13.57
C SER A 109 8.92 5.47 14.19
N HIS A 110 8.14 4.59 13.58
CA HIS A 110 6.81 4.20 14.07
C HIS A 110 6.74 2.75 14.57
N GLY A 111 7.86 2.16 14.96
CA GLY A 111 7.92 0.83 15.60
C GLY A 111 8.83 -0.18 14.89
N GLY A 112 9.48 0.23 13.79
CA GLY A 112 10.42 -0.61 13.05
C GLY A 112 11.89 -0.55 13.49
N GLU A 113 12.23 0.10 14.62
CA GLU A 113 13.60 0.44 15.03
C GLU A 113 14.51 -0.78 15.20
N ASN A 114 13.96 -1.89 15.66
CA ASN A 114 14.73 -3.11 15.94
C ASN A 114 14.80 -4.05 14.74
N THR A 115 14.40 -3.61 13.56
CA THR A 115 14.39 -4.45 12.36
C THR A 115 15.65 -4.25 11.51
N LYS A 116 16.15 -5.36 10.98
CA LYS A 116 17.37 -5.34 10.18
C LYS A 116 17.07 -4.97 8.73
N LEU A 117 17.91 -4.12 8.17
CA LEU A 117 17.97 -3.89 6.73
C LEU A 117 18.96 -4.89 6.11
N TYR A 118 18.45 -5.77 5.28
CA TYR A 118 19.26 -6.71 4.49
C TYR A 118 19.62 -6.08 3.16
N SER A 119 20.81 -6.42 2.62
CA SER A 119 21.23 -5.92 1.31
C SER A 119 21.98 -7.00 0.54
N THR A 120 21.72 -7.07 -0.76
CA THR A 120 22.50 -7.88 -1.72
C THR A 120 23.68 -7.11 -2.29
N ALA A 121 23.80 -5.81 -2.00
CA ALA A 121 24.97 -5.01 -2.41
C ALA A 121 26.24 -5.62 -1.81
N ASN A 122 27.27 -5.79 -2.63
CA ASN A 122 28.53 -6.42 -2.26
C ASN A 122 28.46 -7.88 -1.81
N SER A 123 27.38 -8.60 -2.17
CA SER A 123 27.27 -10.02 -1.87
C SER A 123 28.33 -10.85 -2.60
N ALA A 124 28.98 -11.78 -1.87
CA ALA A 124 29.91 -12.74 -2.44
C ALA A 124 29.25 -13.65 -3.52
N PHE A 125 27.94 -13.78 -3.48
CA PHE A 125 27.19 -14.56 -4.47
C PHE A 125 27.11 -13.88 -5.83
N LYS A 126 27.33 -12.57 -5.94
CA LYS A 126 27.25 -11.81 -7.20
C LYS A 126 28.15 -12.40 -8.29
N THR A 127 29.41 -12.68 -7.94
CA THR A 127 30.38 -13.31 -8.86
C THR A 127 29.96 -14.73 -9.24
N ARG A 128 29.47 -15.53 -8.28
CA ARG A 128 29.01 -16.91 -8.55
C ARG A 128 27.76 -16.92 -9.45
N CYS A 129 26.84 -16.00 -9.25
CA CYS A 129 25.67 -15.83 -10.13
C CYS A 129 26.11 -15.54 -11.56
N LEU A 130 27.02 -14.58 -11.76
CA LEU A 130 27.55 -14.24 -13.09
C LEU A 130 28.23 -15.43 -13.78
N GLN A 131 28.99 -16.23 -13.04
CA GLN A 131 29.61 -17.45 -13.58
C GLN A 131 28.60 -18.50 -14.06
N CYS A 132 27.38 -18.49 -13.49
CA CYS A 132 26.27 -19.34 -13.88
C CYS A 132 25.31 -18.68 -14.89
N GLY A 133 25.65 -17.53 -15.46
CA GLY A 133 24.78 -16.80 -16.38
C GLY A 133 23.58 -16.13 -15.71
N LEU A 134 23.63 -15.94 -14.37
CA LEU A 134 22.58 -15.29 -13.58
C LEU A 134 23.01 -13.89 -13.17
N HIS A 135 22.06 -13.00 -13.00
CA HIS A 135 22.28 -11.66 -12.46
C HIS A 135 21.63 -11.53 -11.08
N LEU A 136 22.45 -11.28 -10.06
CA LEU A 136 21.95 -10.91 -8.75
C LEU A 136 21.66 -9.40 -8.74
N LEU A 137 20.39 -9.03 -8.55
CA LEU A 137 19.98 -7.64 -8.48
C LEU A 137 20.45 -7.01 -7.17
N ASP A 138 20.89 -5.74 -7.24
CA ASP A 138 21.26 -4.96 -6.05
C ASP A 138 19.98 -4.41 -5.42
N ALA A 139 19.64 -4.90 -4.24
CA ALA A 139 18.47 -4.49 -3.49
C ALA A 139 18.76 -4.43 -2.00
N SER A 140 18.11 -3.51 -1.32
CA SER A 140 18.01 -3.52 0.13
C SER A 140 16.57 -3.84 0.53
N VAL A 141 16.39 -4.66 1.56
CA VAL A 141 15.08 -5.11 2.03
C VAL A 141 15.01 -4.96 3.53
N ARG A 142 14.06 -4.19 4.01
CA ARG A 142 13.69 -4.21 5.43
C ARG A 142 12.61 -5.26 5.64
N HIS A 143 12.87 -6.18 6.56
CA HIS A 143 11.93 -7.22 6.91
C HIS A 143 11.39 -6.95 8.32
N LEU A 144 10.19 -6.39 8.38
CA LEU A 144 9.51 -6.11 9.65
C LEU A 144 8.94 -7.40 10.27
N GLY A 145 8.49 -8.33 9.46
CA GLY A 145 7.60 -9.41 9.89
C GLY A 145 6.17 -8.91 10.08
N THR A 146 5.22 -9.83 10.18
CA THR A 146 3.79 -9.48 10.28
C THR A 146 3.48 -8.68 11.55
N ASP A 147 4.04 -9.08 12.69
CA ASP A 147 3.73 -8.47 13.99
C ASP A 147 4.23 -7.02 14.06
N VAL A 148 5.48 -6.76 13.69
CA VAL A 148 6.03 -5.40 13.69
C VAL A 148 5.34 -4.53 12.63
N ASN A 149 5.00 -5.09 11.47
CA ASN A 149 4.24 -4.38 10.45
C ASN A 149 2.87 -3.89 10.98
N LEU A 150 2.18 -4.71 11.77
CA LEU A 150 0.92 -4.30 12.41
C LEU A 150 1.15 -3.20 13.46
N VAL A 151 2.25 -3.24 14.21
CA VAL A 151 2.61 -2.17 15.17
C VAL A 151 2.84 -0.86 14.43
N VAL A 152 3.61 -0.87 13.34
CA VAL A 152 3.87 0.34 12.52
C VAL A 152 2.56 0.92 11.98
N LEU A 153 1.68 0.08 11.44
CA LEU A 153 0.38 0.53 10.93
C LEU A 153 -0.52 1.09 12.03
N SER A 154 -0.53 0.47 13.22
CA SER A 154 -1.30 0.97 14.37
C SER A 154 -0.80 2.34 14.82
N ASN A 155 0.52 2.51 14.92
CA ASN A 155 1.13 3.78 15.32
C ASN A 155 0.87 4.89 14.28
N LEU A 156 0.90 4.56 12.99
CA LEU A 156 0.52 5.50 11.93
C LEU A 156 -0.96 5.89 12.01
N TYR A 157 -1.85 4.93 12.30
CA TYR A 157 -3.27 5.23 12.51
C TYR A 157 -3.49 6.15 13.69
N ASP A 158 -2.85 5.85 14.84
CA ASP A 158 -2.94 6.67 16.05
C ASP A 158 -2.44 8.11 15.85
N LEU A 159 -1.41 8.29 15.03
CA LEU A 159 -0.91 9.62 14.64
C LEU A 159 -1.90 10.39 13.77
N LEU A 160 -2.66 9.70 12.92
CA LEU A 160 -3.51 10.31 11.90
C LEU A 160 -4.96 10.49 12.30
N LYS A 161 -5.51 9.65 13.19
CA LYS A 161 -6.94 9.59 13.54
C LYS A 161 -7.55 10.90 14.05
N ASP A 162 -6.71 11.75 14.67
CA ASP A 162 -7.15 13.05 15.19
C ASP A 162 -6.91 14.21 14.20
N LYS A 163 -6.29 13.92 13.05
CA LYS A 163 -5.95 14.92 12.01
C LYS A 163 -6.71 14.73 10.72
N VAL A 164 -7.23 13.54 10.51
CA VAL A 164 -7.87 13.11 9.26
C VAL A 164 -9.15 12.36 9.61
N ASP A 165 -10.24 12.66 8.92
CA ASP A 165 -11.51 11.97 9.09
C ASP A 165 -11.46 10.62 8.36
N PHE A 166 -11.40 9.50 9.09
CA PHE A 166 -11.45 8.15 8.52
C PHE A 166 -12.86 7.59 8.48
N TYR A 167 -13.29 7.16 7.29
CA TYR A 167 -14.56 6.48 7.06
C TYR A 167 -14.28 5.05 6.60
N PHE A 168 -14.50 4.10 7.50
CA PHE A 168 -14.39 2.67 7.22
C PHE A 168 -15.77 2.09 6.83
N ASP A 169 -15.77 0.87 6.24
CA ASP A 169 -16.98 0.25 5.68
C ASP A 169 -17.71 1.21 4.72
N SER A 170 -16.95 2.03 4.00
CA SER A 170 -17.45 3.17 3.23
C SER A 170 -16.96 3.11 1.76
N PRO A 171 -17.45 2.12 0.98
CA PRO A 171 -17.07 1.98 -0.41
C PRO A 171 -17.54 3.18 -1.23
N VAL A 172 -16.60 3.82 -1.91
CA VAL A 172 -16.92 4.89 -2.87
C VAL A 172 -17.48 4.26 -4.13
N THR A 173 -18.66 4.71 -4.53
CA THR A 173 -19.35 4.21 -5.75
C THR A 173 -18.96 5.00 -6.99
N THR A 174 -18.97 6.34 -6.91
CA THR A 174 -18.68 7.20 -8.05
C THR A 174 -17.80 8.39 -7.67
N ILE A 175 -17.07 8.90 -8.67
CA ILE A 175 -16.37 10.17 -8.63
C ILE A 175 -16.79 10.96 -9.86
N ALA A 176 -17.30 12.17 -9.66
CA ALA A 176 -17.68 13.06 -10.74
C ALA A 176 -16.97 14.43 -10.60
N ARG A 177 -16.74 15.11 -11.70
CA ARG A 177 -16.28 16.50 -11.64
C ARG A 177 -17.44 17.41 -11.20
N GLU A 178 -17.13 18.34 -10.29
CA GLU A 178 -18.09 19.33 -9.81
C GLU A 178 -17.40 20.69 -9.69
N GLY A 179 -17.67 21.58 -10.66
CA GLY A 179 -16.92 22.82 -10.79
C GLY A 179 -15.43 22.55 -11.03
N GLU A 180 -14.58 23.15 -10.21
CA GLU A 180 -13.12 22.91 -10.24
C GLU A 180 -12.67 21.74 -9.37
N GLY A 181 -13.59 21.15 -8.60
CA GLY A 181 -13.34 20.03 -7.70
C GLY A 181 -14.01 18.74 -8.14
N TYR A 182 -14.32 17.93 -7.13
CA TYR A 182 -14.90 16.60 -7.31
C TYR A 182 -16.04 16.35 -6.32
N ARG A 183 -17.02 15.59 -6.77
CA ARG A 183 -18.02 14.94 -5.94
C ARG A 183 -17.70 13.46 -5.84
N VAL A 184 -17.70 12.97 -4.62
CA VAL A 184 -17.45 11.57 -4.27
C VAL A 184 -18.70 11.03 -3.59
N THR A 185 -19.28 9.96 -4.14
CA THR A 185 -20.51 9.34 -3.60
C THR A 185 -20.18 8.07 -2.83
N VAL A 186 -20.71 7.99 -1.61
CA VAL A 186 -20.60 6.81 -0.73
C VAL A 186 -22.00 6.42 -0.29
N GLY A 187 -22.49 5.27 -0.76
CA GLY A 187 -23.88 4.90 -0.58
C GLY A 187 -24.82 5.95 -1.18
N GLU A 188 -25.65 6.56 -0.34
CA GLU A 188 -26.58 7.64 -0.72
C GLU A 188 -26.07 9.05 -0.36
N THR A 189 -24.81 9.17 0.14
CA THR A 189 -24.25 10.41 0.62
C THR A 189 -23.20 10.95 -0.35
N ASP A 190 -23.34 12.23 -0.69
CA ASP A 190 -22.37 12.96 -1.50
C ASP A 190 -21.43 13.79 -0.62
N TYR A 191 -20.16 13.72 -0.96
CA TYR A 191 -19.08 14.53 -0.41
C TYR A 191 -18.42 15.32 -1.53
N THR A 192 -18.01 16.56 -1.25
CA THR A 192 -17.31 17.39 -2.22
C THR A 192 -15.88 17.69 -1.76
N CYS A 193 -14.95 17.84 -2.69
CA CYS A 193 -13.58 18.20 -2.41
C CYS A 193 -12.92 18.95 -3.55
N ASP A 194 -11.89 19.73 -3.22
CA ASP A 194 -11.07 20.41 -4.24
C ASP A 194 -10.14 19.41 -4.95
N LYS A 195 -9.60 18.44 -4.22
CA LYS A 195 -8.68 17.42 -4.74
C LYS A 195 -9.12 16.03 -4.29
N CYS A 196 -8.98 15.07 -5.21
CA CYS A 196 -9.27 13.66 -4.95
C CYS A 196 -8.02 12.81 -5.26
N ILE A 197 -7.57 12.02 -4.28
CA ILE A 197 -6.48 11.05 -4.42
C ILE A 197 -7.09 9.67 -4.42
N VAL A 198 -6.82 8.87 -5.46
CA VAL A 198 -7.33 7.50 -5.57
C VAL A 198 -6.19 6.51 -5.42
N SER A 199 -6.26 5.66 -4.39
CA SER A 199 -5.23 4.68 -4.03
C SER A 199 -5.80 3.30 -3.66
N VAL A 200 -6.76 2.84 -4.44
CA VAL A 200 -7.58 1.64 -4.16
C VAL A 200 -6.86 0.29 -4.38
N GLY A 201 -5.62 0.31 -4.83
CA GLY A 201 -4.83 -0.90 -5.07
C GLY A 201 -5.43 -1.82 -6.15
N ARG A 202 -5.00 -3.09 -6.15
CA ARG A 202 -5.41 -4.05 -7.18
C ARG A 202 -6.87 -4.50 -7.07
N VAL A 203 -7.43 -4.52 -5.88
CA VAL A 203 -8.84 -4.90 -5.66
C VAL A 203 -9.76 -3.90 -6.34
N GLY A 204 -9.46 -2.61 -6.25
CA GLY A 204 -10.23 -1.54 -6.88
C GLY A 204 -9.91 -1.30 -8.36
N SER A 205 -9.08 -2.12 -9.02
CA SER A 205 -8.65 -1.86 -10.41
C SER A 205 -9.80 -1.77 -11.41
N LYS A 206 -10.78 -2.66 -11.30
CA LYS A 206 -11.97 -2.66 -12.18
C LYS A 206 -12.86 -1.45 -11.95
N TRP A 207 -13.04 -1.06 -10.69
CA TRP A 207 -13.76 0.16 -10.34
C TRP A 207 -13.03 1.40 -10.87
N MET A 208 -11.70 1.46 -10.71
CA MET A 208 -10.88 2.56 -11.22
C MET A 208 -10.90 2.67 -12.75
N GLU A 209 -11.00 1.55 -13.47
CA GLU A 209 -11.20 1.55 -14.93
C GLU A 209 -12.49 2.30 -15.30
N GLY A 210 -13.61 2.04 -14.60
CA GLY A 210 -14.87 2.76 -14.77
C GLY A 210 -14.71 4.25 -14.48
N VAL A 211 -14.07 4.63 -13.38
CA VAL A 211 -13.78 6.03 -13.04
C VAL A 211 -12.97 6.72 -14.12
N CYS A 212 -11.94 6.05 -14.67
CA CYS A 212 -11.14 6.59 -15.76
C CYS A 212 -11.98 6.82 -17.02
N GLN A 213 -12.89 5.90 -17.36
CA GLN A 213 -13.80 6.06 -18.50
C GLN A 213 -14.77 7.25 -18.31
N GLU A 214 -15.41 7.36 -17.15
CA GLU A 214 -16.33 8.45 -16.82
C GLU A 214 -15.65 9.81 -16.83
N LEU A 215 -14.46 9.91 -16.25
CA LEU A 215 -13.68 11.14 -16.20
C LEU A 215 -12.86 11.42 -17.49
N LYS A 216 -12.93 10.52 -18.47
CA LYS A 216 -12.19 10.58 -19.75
C LYS A 216 -10.67 10.64 -19.54
N ILE A 217 -10.16 9.89 -18.55
CA ILE A 217 -8.73 9.77 -18.29
C ILE A 217 -8.17 8.65 -19.17
N PRO A 218 -7.20 8.93 -20.05
CA PRO A 218 -6.62 7.90 -20.91
C PRO A 218 -5.84 6.87 -20.09
N THR A 219 -6.03 5.60 -20.41
CA THR A 219 -5.32 4.48 -19.76
C THR A 219 -4.49 3.72 -20.78
N LYS A 220 -3.43 3.07 -20.30
CA LYS A 220 -2.59 2.14 -21.09
C LYS A 220 -2.29 0.90 -20.26
N SER A 221 -2.09 -0.23 -20.93
CA SER A 221 -1.65 -1.45 -20.27
C SER A 221 -0.28 -1.30 -19.66
N ASN A 222 -0.13 -1.78 -18.43
CA ASN A 222 1.16 -1.86 -17.75
C ASN A 222 1.96 -3.09 -18.18
N ARG A 223 3.26 -3.06 -17.90
CA ARG A 223 4.11 -4.25 -17.99
C ARG A 223 3.66 -5.27 -16.95
N VAL A 224 3.86 -6.54 -17.26
CA VAL A 224 3.60 -7.67 -16.36
C VAL A 224 4.88 -8.49 -16.26
N ASP A 225 5.30 -8.75 -15.03
CA ASP A 225 6.41 -9.66 -14.77
C ASP A 225 5.86 -11.10 -14.71
N ILE A 226 6.48 -11.99 -15.47
CA ILE A 226 6.16 -13.42 -15.48
C ILE A 226 7.35 -14.15 -14.90
N GLY A 227 7.11 -15.00 -13.89
CA GLY A 227 8.15 -15.75 -13.23
C GLY A 227 7.66 -17.09 -12.71
N VAL A 228 8.60 -17.90 -12.22
CA VAL A 228 8.33 -19.17 -11.56
C VAL A 228 8.49 -18.98 -10.05
N ARG A 229 7.46 -19.33 -9.30
CA ARG A 229 7.55 -19.43 -7.85
C ARG A 229 8.21 -20.76 -7.50
N VAL A 230 9.35 -20.70 -6.79
CA VAL A 230 10.03 -21.86 -6.26
C VAL A 230 9.77 -21.95 -4.75
N GLU A 231 9.27 -23.09 -4.29
CA GLU A 231 9.13 -23.41 -2.86
C GLU A 231 10.20 -24.43 -2.48
N ILE A 232 10.95 -24.12 -1.43
CA ILE A 232 12.01 -24.96 -0.89
C ILE A 232 11.60 -25.36 0.51
N LEU A 233 11.81 -26.63 0.88
CA LEU A 233 11.54 -27.10 2.24
C LEU A 233 12.39 -26.31 3.24
N SER A 234 11.75 -25.85 4.32
CA SER A 234 12.38 -25.00 5.35
C SER A 234 13.63 -25.58 5.99
N LEU A 235 13.78 -26.90 6.00
CA LEU A 235 15.00 -27.61 6.47
C LEU A 235 16.25 -27.24 5.67
N ILE A 236 16.13 -26.78 4.42
CA ILE A 236 17.27 -26.35 3.60
C ILE A 236 17.73 -24.93 3.97
N HIS A 237 16.87 -24.13 4.62
CA HIS A 237 17.21 -22.79 5.10
C HIS A 237 17.91 -22.75 6.45
N ILE A 238 17.97 -23.87 7.16
CA ILE A 238 18.53 -23.98 8.53
C ILE A 238 20.02 -24.37 8.51
N SER A 239 20.56 -24.73 7.36
CA SER A 239 21.94 -25.22 7.21
C SER A 239 22.95 -24.17 6.72
N GLU A 240 22.63 -22.87 6.78
CA GLU A 240 23.58 -21.78 6.50
C GLU A 240 23.85 -20.91 7.73
#